data_ee524c6c3dc85faecb280ac3af15fe67
#
_entry.id   ee524c6c3dc85faecb280ac3af15fe67
#
_cell.length_a   1.000
_cell.length_b   1.000
_cell.length_c   1.000
_cell.angle_alpha   90.00
_cell.angle_beta   90.00
_cell.angle_gamma   90.00
#
_symmetry.space_group_name_H-M   'P 1'
#
loop_
_entity.id
_entity.type
_entity.pdbx_description
1 polymer ?
#
loop_
_entity_poly.entity_id
_entity_poly.type
_entity_poly.pdbx_seq_one_letter_code
_entity_poly.pdbx_strand_id
1 'polypeptide(L)'
;MKKVWVALLVLSFLAGCSTGNRQGLLAAGYSTQYVDGYMDGYSAGCHMVGHPFYRFTRDVSRYEQDRQYMKGWNDGYTIARCDYAAVW
;
A
#
# COMPACT_ATOMS: atom_id res chain seq x y z
N MET A 1 -12.32 -21.54 -28.54
CA MET A 1 -12.71 -21.58 -27.13
C MET A 1 -11.53 -21.41 -26.21
N LYS A 2 -10.44 -22.12 -26.44
CA LYS A 2 -9.26 -22.02 -25.57
C LYS A 2 -8.63 -20.63 -25.56
N LYS A 3 -8.65 -19.93 -26.69
CA LYS A 3 -8.11 -18.57 -26.80
C LYS A 3 -8.89 -17.57 -25.96
N VAL A 4 -10.21 -17.75 -25.87
CA VAL A 4 -11.06 -16.85 -25.07
C VAL A 4 -10.78 -17.01 -23.58
N TRP A 5 -10.49 -18.21 -23.14
CA TRP A 5 -10.14 -18.48 -21.75
C TRP A 5 -8.86 -17.77 -21.34
N VAL A 6 -7.84 -17.86 -22.17
CA VAL A 6 -6.54 -17.23 -21.90
C VAL A 6 -6.70 -15.72 -21.83
N ALA A 7 -7.50 -15.14 -22.73
CA ALA A 7 -7.74 -13.69 -22.73
C ALA A 7 -8.44 -13.23 -21.46
N LEU A 8 -9.42 -13.99 -20.99
CA LEU A 8 -10.11 -13.67 -19.74
C LEU A 8 -9.20 -13.72 -18.53
N LEU A 9 -8.33 -14.72 -18.47
CA LEU A 9 -7.37 -14.84 -17.38
C LEU A 9 -6.38 -13.69 -17.37
N VAL A 10 -5.91 -13.28 -18.53
CA VAL A 10 -4.95 -12.17 -18.64
C VAL A 10 -5.62 -10.87 -18.20
N LEU A 11 -6.86 -10.63 -18.59
CA LEU A 11 -7.58 -9.44 -18.17
C LEU A 11 -7.78 -9.38 -16.67
N SER A 12 -8.14 -10.50 -16.05
CA SER A 12 -8.29 -10.57 -14.60
C SER A 12 -6.98 -10.28 -13.88
N PHE A 13 -5.89 -10.79 -14.40
CA PHE A 13 -4.57 -10.56 -13.82
C PHE A 13 -4.18 -9.08 -13.92
N LEU A 14 -4.41 -8.46 -15.07
CA LEU A 14 -4.09 -7.04 -15.26
C LEU A 14 -4.91 -6.15 -14.33
N ALA A 15 -6.18 -6.46 -14.14
CA ALA A 15 -7.02 -5.70 -13.21
C ALA A 15 -6.48 -5.79 -11.78
N GLY A 16 -5.99 -6.97 -11.36
CA GLY A 16 -5.39 -7.15 -10.05
C GLY A 16 -4.10 -6.37 -9.86
N CYS A 17 -3.29 -6.25 -10.92
CA CYS A 17 -2.01 -5.54 -10.85
C CYS A 17 -2.16 -4.03 -10.79
N SER A 18 -3.28 -3.48 -11.28
CA SER A 18 -3.45 -2.04 -11.37
C SER A 18 -3.89 -1.37 -10.07
N THR A 19 -4.23 -2.14 -9.05
CA THR A 19 -4.83 -1.58 -7.84
C THR A 19 -3.85 -1.19 -6.75
N GLY A 20 -2.59 -1.47 -6.81
CA GLY A 20 -1.52 -1.02 -5.90
C GLY A 20 -1.91 -0.43 -4.53
N ASN A 21 -3.12 -0.67 -4.04
CA ASN A 21 -3.66 -0.10 -2.83
C ASN A 21 -3.99 -1.20 -1.83
N ARG A 22 -4.80 -0.88 -0.83
CA ARG A 22 -5.17 -1.82 0.23
C ARG A 22 -5.64 -3.17 -0.30
N GLN A 23 -6.55 -3.17 -1.27
CA GLN A 23 -7.07 -4.42 -1.81
C GLN A 23 -6.02 -5.22 -2.56
N GLY A 24 -5.13 -4.54 -3.26
CA GLY A 24 -4.02 -5.20 -3.94
C GLY A 24 -3.09 -5.92 -2.97
N LEU A 25 -2.78 -5.30 -1.84
CA LEU A 25 -1.94 -5.90 -0.81
C LEU A 25 -2.63 -7.10 -0.16
N LEU A 26 -3.92 -6.97 0.15
CA LEU A 26 -4.70 -8.08 0.71
C LEU A 26 -4.77 -9.25 -0.27
N ALA A 27 -4.99 -8.97 -1.54
CA ALA A 27 -5.03 -9.99 -2.57
C ALA A 27 -3.68 -10.69 -2.75
N ALA A 28 -2.59 -9.99 -2.47
CA ALA A 28 -1.24 -10.57 -2.53
C ALA A 28 -0.91 -11.44 -1.32
N GLY A 29 -1.81 -11.53 -0.34
CA GLY A 29 -1.62 -12.42 0.82
C GLY A 29 -1.08 -11.74 2.07
N TYR A 30 -0.93 -10.44 2.07
CA TYR A 30 -0.49 -9.73 3.27
C TYR A 30 -1.62 -9.69 4.31
N SER A 31 -1.23 -9.72 5.59
CA SER A 31 -2.20 -9.66 6.67
C SER A 31 -2.87 -8.28 6.74
N THR A 32 -4.06 -8.24 7.32
CA THR A 32 -4.77 -6.98 7.54
C THR A 32 -3.93 -6.02 8.37
N GLN A 33 -3.25 -6.53 9.39
CA GLN A 33 -2.39 -5.72 10.25
C GLN A 33 -1.24 -5.09 9.46
N TYR A 34 -0.60 -5.87 8.59
CA TYR A 34 0.46 -5.35 7.73
C TYR A 34 -0.07 -4.26 6.81
N VAL A 35 -1.21 -4.51 6.18
CA VAL A 35 -1.82 -3.57 5.24
C VAL A 35 -2.20 -2.27 5.95
N ASP A 36 -2.77 -2.36 7.15
CA ASP A 36 -3.10 -1.17 7.94
C ASP A 36 -1.83 -0.34 8.21
N GLY A 37 -0.77 -1.00 8.63
CA GLY A 37 0.50 -0.33 8.86
C GLY A 37 1.06 0.29 7.58
N TYR A 38 1.02 -0.46 6.49
CA TYR A 38 1.53 0.01 5.21
C TYR A 38 0.83 1.29 4.75
N MET A 39 -0.49 1.32 4.85
CA MET A 39 -1.27 2.49 4.46
C MET A 39 -0.94 3.69 5.35
N ASP A 40 -0.84 3.47 6.65
CA ASP A 40 -0.50 4.54 7.59
C ASP A 40 0.93 5.04 7.36
N GLY A 41 1.88 4.13 7.15
CA GLY A 41 3.26 4.50 6.88
C GLY A 41 3.41 5.26 5.57
N TYR A 42 2.71 4.82 4.54
CA TYR A 42 2.70 5.53 3.26
C TYR A 42 2.18 6.95 3.42
N SER A 43 1.08 7.11 4.15
CA SER A 43 0.52 8.43 4.43
C SER A 43 1.51 9.30 5.18
N ALA A 44 2.18 8.75 6.18
CA ALA A 44 3.20 9.48 6.95
C ALA A 44 4.37 9.91 6.06
N GLY A 45 4.82 9.02 5.17
CA GLY A 45 5.90 9.34 4.23
C GLY A 45 5.53 10.45 3.27
N CYS A 46 4.31 10.43 2.76
CA CYS A 46 3.81 11.49 1.90
C CYS A 46 3.75 12.82 2.65
N HIS A 47 3.31 12.80 3.91
CA HIS A 47 3.29 14.00 4.73
C HIS A 47 4.70 14.58 4.90
N MET A 48 5.69 13.72 5.10
CA MET A 48 7.06 14.17 5.32
C MET A 48 7.68 14.85 4.10
N VAL A 49 7.21 14.53 2.91
CA VAL A 49 7.65 15.24 1.70
C VAL A 49 6.79 16.44 1.36
N GLY A 50 5.87 16.81 2.26
CA GLY A 50 5.08 18.05 2.14
C GLY A 50 3.77 17.93 1.40
N HIS A 51 3.29 16.71 1.16
CA HIS A 51 2.01 16.54 0.46
C HIS A 51 0.84 17.05 1.33
N PRO A 52 0.04 18.02 0.83
CA PRO A 52 -0.91 18.72 1.69
C PRO A 52 -2.13 17.87 2.10
N PHE A 53 -2.40 16.78 1.39
CA PHE A 53 -3.59 15.97 1.67
C PHE A 53 -3.29 14.73 2.52
N TYR A 54 -2.03 14.50 2.87
CA TYR A 54 -1.65 13.36 3.70
C TYR A 54 -1.29 13.82 5.09
N ARG A 55 -1.59 12.98 6.08
CA ARG A 55 -1.27 13.24 7.47
C ARG A 55 -0.24 12.24 7.96
N PHE A 56 0.57 12.66 8.91
CA PHE A 56 1.45 11.74 9.60
C PHE A 56 0.60 10.84 10.49
N THR A 57 0.47 9.59 10.09
CA THR A 57 -0.40 8.62 10.75
C THR A 57 0.44 7.46 11.26
N ARG A 58 0.36 7.19 12.56
CA ARG A 58 0.97 6.03 13.16
C ARG A 58 0.24 5.70 14.45
N ASP A 59 -0.31 4.49 14.52
CA ASP A 59 -0.86 3.98 15.76
C ASP A 59 0.30 3.49 16.63
N VAL A 60 0.71 4.30 17.59
CA VAL A 60 1.91 4.05 18.39
C VAL A 60 1.77 2.74 19.16
N SER A 61 0.59 2.47 19.73
CA SER A 61 0.35 1.24 20.47
C SER A 61 0.49 0.01 19.58
N ARG A 62 -0.10 0.04 18.40
CA ARG A 62 0.02 -1.07 17.45
C ARG A 62 1.43 -1.20 16.92
N TYR A 63 2.11 -0.08 16.68
CA TYR A 63 3.48 -0.10 16.21
C TYR A 63 4.41 -0.82 17.19
N GLU A 64 4.17 -0.63 18.48
CA GLU A 64 4.98 -1.25 19.52
C GLU A 64 4.61 -2.71 19.78
N GLN A 65 3.33 -3.07 19.64
CA GLN A 65 2.81 -4.36 20.08
C GLN A 65 2.55 -5.33 18.93
N ASP A 66 2.39 -4.84 17.70
CA ASP A 66 2.02 -5.66 16.55
C ASP A 66 3.12 -5.58 15.50
N ARG A 67 3.89 -6.67 15.38
CA ARG A 67 4.99 -6.73 14.43
C ARG A 67 4.55 -6.56 12.99
N GLN A 68 3.39 -7.08 12.64
CA GLN A 68 2.89 -6.96 11.26
C GLN A 68 2.55 -5.51 10.94
N TYR A 69 1.92 -4.82 11.87
CA TYR A 69 1.64 -3.39 11.70
C TYR A 69 2.94 -2.60 11.59
N MET A 70 3.89 -2.83 12.49
CA MET A 70 5.18 -2.14 12.48
C MET A 70 5.92 -2.37 11.16
N LYS A 71 5.97 -3.60 10.70
CA LYS A 71 6.64 -3.93 9.45
C LYS A 71 5.96 -3.25 8.27
N GLY A 72 4.64 -3.32 8.22
CA GLY A 72 3.88 -2.64 7.17
C GLY A 72 4.12 -1.15 7.19
N TRP A 73 4.08 -0.54 8.38
CA TRP A 73 4.30 0.90 8.53
C TRP A 73 5.67 1.31 8.01
N ASN A 74 6.71 0.58 8.42
CA ASN A 74 8.08 0.88 7.98
C ASN A 74 8.22 0.72 6.47
N ASP A 75 7.62 -0.32 5.90
CA ASP A 75 7.69 -0.56 4.46
C ASP A 75 6.94 0.54 3.69
N GLY A 76 5.76 0.91 4.16
CA GLY A 76 4.97 1.96 3.52
C GLY A 76 5.67 3.32 3.58
N TYR A 77 6.23 3.65 4.72
CA TYR A 77 6.98 4.89 4.90
C TYR A 77 8.17 4.97 3.95
N THR A 78 8.92 3.87 3.86
CA THR A 78 10.12 3.81 3.02
C THR A 78 9.79 3.94 1.54
N ILE A 79 8.69 3.31 1.09
CA ILE A 79 8.33 3.30 -0.32
C ILE A 79 7.47 4.50 -0.72
N ALA A 80 7.04 5.34 0.23
CA ALA A 80 6.16 6.46 -0.08
C ALA A 80 6.77 7.36 -1.14
N ARG A 81 6.16 7.38 -2.30
CA ARG A 81 6.57 8.18 -3.45
C ARG A 81 5.37 8.93 -3.96
N CYS A 82 5.11 10.04 -3.31
CA CYS A 82 3.95 10.86 -3.65
C CYS A 82 4.31 11.74 -4.82
N ASP A 83 3.43 11.79 -5.80
CA ASP A 83 3.67 12.59 -7.01
C ASP A 83 3.93 14.06 -6.70
N TYR A 84 3.41 14.54 -5.57
CA TYR A 84 3.61 15.91 -5.14
C TYR A 84 5.10 16.23 -4.99
N ALA A 85 5.89 15.30 -4.44
CA ALA A 85 7.31 15.51 -4.25
C ALA A 85 8.07 15.60 -5.59
N ALA A 86 7.57 14.96 -6.61
CA ALA A 86 8.19 14.96 -7.93
C ALA A 86 8.00 16.29 -8.68
N VAL A 87 7.07 17.11 -8.23
CA VAL A 87 6.78 18.39 -8.86
C VAL A 87 7.80 19.46 -8.48
N TRP A 88 8.46 19.28 -7.35
CA TRP A 88 9.48 20.22 -6.89
C TRP A 88 10.80 19.99 -7.63
#